data_3de54b55b8bc17f2bfa887bf7e2231b2
#
_entry.id   3de54b55b8bc17f2bfa887bf7e2231b2
#
_cell.length_a   1.000
_cell.length_b   1.000
_cell.length_c   1.000
_cell.angle_alpha   90.00
_cell.angle_beta   90.00
_cell.angle_gamma   90.00
#
_symmetry.space_group_name_H-M   'P 1'
#
loop_
_entity.id
_entity.type
_entity.pdbx_description
1 polymer ?
#
loop_
_entity_poly.entity_id
_entity_poly.type
_entity_poly.pdbx_seq_one_letter_code
_entity_poly.pdbx_strand_id
1 'polypeptide(L)'
;MSLVAYTGVGHSNEAFTTSPELTTNGMLPKGWRLIKNDSIYLYKGGTTGASNTGNEPYSEFYACQIAETMGLNAVHYDLENWKGILASKCKLFTDIDTSYIPIGRIVKSGGLKACIEYYKTLGTENLEQIKSMLVFDAVIYNEDRHFGNF
;
A
#
# COMPACT_ATOMS: atom_id res chain seq x y z
N MET A 1 15.86 -8.73 -11.46
CA MET A 1 14.80 -8.74 -12.47
C MET A 1 14.26 -7.33 -12.57
N SER A 2 14.30 -6.69 -13.72
CA SER A 2 13.97 -5.26 -13.83
C SER A 2 12.45 -5.05 -13.74
N LEU A 3 11.99 -4.16 -12.86
CA LEU A 3 10.59 -3.69 -12.80
C LEU A 3 10.07 -3.25 -14.19
N VAL A 4 10.96 -2.73 -15.03
CA VAL A 4 10.67 -2.31 -16.40
C VAL A 4 10.17 -3.46 -17.27
N ALA A 5 10.61 -4.70 -17.01
CA ALA A 5 10.16 -5.86 -17.77
C ALA A 5 8.67 -6.18 -17.55
N TYR A 6 8.10 -5.75 -16.43
CA TYR A 6 6.69 -5.97 -16.09
C TYR A 6 5.76 -4.83 -16.50
N THR A 7 6.32 -3.64 -16.67
CA THR A 7 5.57 -2.48 -17.17
C THR A 7 5.58 -2.42 -18.69
N GLY A 8 6.47 -3.18 -19.32
CA GLY A 8 6.91 -3.01 -20.69
C GLY A 8 6.13 -3.78 -21.74
N VAL A 9 4.93 -4.16 -21.46
CA VAL A 9 4.12 -4.74 -22.52
C VAL A 9 3.47 -3.63 -23.31
N GLY A 10 4.14 -3.25 -24.37
CA GLY A 10 3.62 -2.33 -25.36
C GLY A 10 3.84 -0.86 -24.99
N HIS A 11 4.26 -0.15 -25.94
CA HIS A 11 4.70 1.22 -26.02
C HIS A 11 3.73 2.32 -25.54
N SER A 12 2.75 2.03 -24.71
CA SER A 12 1.95 3.05 -24.07
C SER A 12 2.18 3.02 -22.57
N ASN A 13 2.82 4.07 -22.05
CA ASN A 13 2.97 4.35 -20.62
C ASN A 13 1.64 4.52 -19.88
N GLU A 14 0.56 4.05 -20.45
CA GLU A 14 -0.80 4.33 -20.04
C GLU A 14 -1.60 3.08 -19.67
N ALA A 15 -1.04 1.88 -19.78
CA ALA A 15 -1.74 0.67 -19.41
C ALA A 15 -1.53 0.35 -17.92
N PHE A 16 -2.59 0.01 -17.22
CA PHE A 16 -2.47 -0.72 -15.96
C PHE A 16 -1.84 -2.07 -16.28
N THR A 17 -0.70 -2.34 -15.70
CA THR A 17 -0.07 -3.65 -15.77
C THR A 17 -0.35 -4.37 -14.47
N THR A 18 -0.97 -5.52 -14.54
CA THR A 18 -1.03 -6.46 -13.43
C THR A 18 0.13 -7.43 -13.57
N SER A 19 1.09 -7.35 -12.69
CA SER A 19 2.12 -8.38 -12.59
C SER A 19 1.88 -9.19 -11.33
N PRO A 20 1.78 -10.53 -11.40
CA PRO A 20 1.60 -11.37 -10.21
C PRO A 20 2.68 -11.18 -9.15
N GLU A 21 3.86 -10.75 -9.56
CA GLU A 21 5.01 -10.55 -8.66
C GLU A 21 5.02 -9.16 -8.02
N LEU A 22 4.27 -8.22 -8.59
CA LEU A 22 4.13 -6.86 -8.10
C LEU A 22 2.71 -6.56 -7.58
N THR A 23 1.81 -7.54 -7.65
CA THR A 23 0.47 -7.36 -7.12
C THR A 23 0.50 -7.35 -5.60
N THR A 24 -0.03 -6.32 -5.02
CA THR A 24 -0.50 -6.38 -3.65
C THR A 24 -1.74 -7.26 -3.61
N ASN A 25 -1.91 -8.07 -2.57
CA ASN A 25 -3.13 -8.82 -2.35
C ASN A 25 -4.33 -7.85 -2.27
N GLY A 26 -5.48 -8.27 -2.78
CA GLY A 26 -6.70 -7.47 -2.73
C GLY A 26 -7.48 -7.49 -4.05
N MET A 27 -8.78 -7.26 -3.96
CA MET A 27 -9.74 -7.43 -5.06
C MET A 27 -9.91 -6.17 -5.93
N LEU A 28 -9.40 -5.01 -5.50
CA LEU A 28 -9.55 -3.76 -6.23
C LEU A 28 -8.72 -3.74 -7.52
N PRO A 29 -9.20 -3.12 -8.60
CA PRO A 29 -8.41 -2.86 -9.79
C PRO A 29 -7.17 -2.07 -9.43
N LYS A 30 -6.01 -2.55 -9.83
CA LYS A 30 -4.73 -1.89 -9.56
C LYS A 30 -3.74 -2.14 -10.67
N GLY A 31 -2.80 -1.21 -10.80
CA GLY A 31 -1.73 -1.35 -11.78
C GLY A 31 -0.55 -0.46 -11.46
N TRP A 32 0.61 -0.91 -11.90
CA TRP A 32 1.84 -0.16 -11.84
C TRP A 32 2.05 0.68 -13.09
N ARG A 33 2.53 1.88 -12.92
CA ARG A 33 2.83 2.79 -14.03
C ARG A 33 4.19 3.44 -13.85
N LEU A 34 5.00 3.36 -14.89
CA LEU A 34 6.24 4.12 -14.99
C LEU A 34 5.91 5.51 -15.56
N ILE A 35 6.25 6.55 -14.81
CA ILE A 35 6.08 7.95 -15.22
C ILE A 35 7.45 8.54 -15.57
N LYS A 36 7.47 9.65 -16.27
CA LYS A 36 8.69 10.39 -16.62
C LYS A 36 9.64 10.48 -15.42
N ASN A 37 10.95 10.33 -15.66
CA ASN A 37 12.03 10.30 -14.69
C ASN A 37 12.12 9.01 -13.85
N ASP A 38 11.77 7.87 -14.44
CA ASP A 38 11.89 6.53 -13.85
C ASP A 38 11.16 6.34 -12.49
N SER A 39 10.16 7.17 -12.23
CA SER A 39 9.32 7.02 -11.06
C SER A 39 8.19 6.03 -11.32
N ILE A 40 8.05 5.04 -10.44
CA ILE A 40 7.02 4.01 -10.52
C ILE A 40 5.93 4.35 -9.50
N TYR A 41 4.69 4.30 -9.95
CA TYR A 41 3.52 4.53 -9.11
C TYR A 41 2.55 3.35 -9.17
N LEU A 42 1.95 3.04 -8.03
CA LEU A 42 0.81 2.16 -7.93
C LEU A 42 -0.47 2.99 -8.03
N TYR A 43 -1.35 2.58 -8.93
CA TYR A 43 -2.71 3.11 -9.05
C TYR A 43 -3.67 2.07 -8.54
N LYS A 44 -4.64 2.50 -7.73
CA LYS A 44 -5.73 1.65 -7.23
C LYS A 44 -7.04 2.34 -7.51
N GLY A 45 -7.89 1.68 -8.30
CA GLY A 45 -9.25 2.15 -8.59
C GLY A 45 -10.23 1.65 -7.55
N GLY A 46 -11.38 2.32 -7.45
CA GLY A 46 -12.53 1.82 -6.71
C GLY A 46 -13.33 0.81 -7.52
N THR A 47 -14.11 -0.01 -6.83
CA THR A 47 -15.10 -0.90 -7.45
C THR A 47 -16.47 -0.70 -6.82
N THR A 48 -17.52 -0.92 -7.62
CA THR A 48 -18.89 -0.91 -7.12
C THR A 48 -19.43 -2.34 -7.06
N GLY A 49 -20.24 -2.66 -6.04
CA GLY A 49 -20.79 -4.00 -5.82
C GLY A 49 -20.05 -4.81 -4.77
N ALA A 50 -20.63 -5.93 -4.34
CA ALA A 50 -20.09 -6.80 -3.29
C ALA A 50 -19.65 -6.04 -2.02
N SER A 51 -20.44 -5.06 -1.57
CA SER A 51 -20.16 -4.16 -0.44
C SER A 51 -19.16 -3.03 -0.71
N ASN A 52 -18.56 -2.95 -1.89
CA ASN A 52 -17.70 -1.84 -2.26
C ASN A 52 -18.51 -0.68 -2.84
N THR A 53 -18.15 0.54 -2.48
CA THR A 53 -18.87 1.76 -2.86
C THR A 53 -18.25 2.49 -4.04
N GLY A 54 -17.05 2.12 -4.47
CA GLY A 54 -16.25 2.84 -5.45
C GLY A 54 -15.46 4.01 -4.84
N ASN A 55 -15.60 4.23 -3.54
CA ASN A 55 -14.95 5.34 -2.82
C ASN A 55 -13.60 4.96 -2.20
N GLU A 56 -13.10 3.76 -2.43
CA GLU A 56 -11.85 3.26 -1.86
C GLU A 56 -10.65 4.19 -2.14
N PRO A 57 -10.52 4.83 -3.33
CA PRO A 57 -9.45 5.80 -3.56
C PRO A 57 -9.48 6.99 -2.60
N TYR A 58 -10.68 7.48 -2.27
CA TYR A 58 -10.83 8.55 -1.28
C TYR A 58 -10.44 8.10 0.12
N SER A 59 -10.77 6.86 0.50
CA SER A 59 -10.40 6.32 1.81
C SER A 59 -8.88 6.30 1.98
N GLU A 60 -8.12 5.86 0.98
CA GLU A 60 -6.65 5.88 1.01
C GLU A 60 -6.10 7.30 1.06
N PHE A 61 -6.66 8.22 0.26
CA PHE A 61 -6.23 9.61 0.24
C PHE A 61 -6.47 10.30 1.60
N TYR A 62 -7.67 10.20 2.16
CA TYR A 62 -7.97 10.84 3.45
C TYR A 62 -7.21 10.19 4.61
N ALA A 63 -7.04 8.87 4.60
CA ALA A 63 -6.19 8.20 5.58
C ALA A 63 -4.75 8.75 5.55
N CYS A 64 -4.19 8.95 4.36
CA CYS A 64 -2.88 9.57 4.19
C CYS A 64 -2.83 10.99 4.79
N GLN A 65 -3.82 11.85 4.51
CA GLN A 65 -3.87 13.22 5.04
C GLN A 65 -3.96 13.23 6.58
N ILE A 66 -4.73 12.31 7.17
CA ILE A 66 -4.81 12.16 8.63
C ILE A 66 -3.45 11.70 9.18
N ALA A 67 -2.82 10.70 8.57
CA ALA A 67 -1.51 10.21 8.98
C ALA A 67 -0.45 11.34 8.96
N GLU A 68 -0.41 12.12 7.90
CA GLU A 68 0.48 13.29 7.77
C GLU A 68 0.22 14.32 8.86
N THR A 69 -1.06 14.61 9.15
CA THR A 69 -1.45 15.55 10.22
C THR A 69 -1.04 15.04 11.61
N MET A 70 -1.05 13.73 11.80
CA MET A 70 -0.56 13.08 13.01
C MET A 70 0.97 12.99 13.08
N GLY A 71 1.69 13.40 12.05
CA GLY A 71 3.14 13.32 11.97
C GLY A 71 3.67 11.89 11.79
N LEU A 72 2.84 10.99 11.25
CA LEU A 72 3.21 9.60 11.02
C LEU A 72 4.00 9.45 9.72
N ASN A 73 4.98 8.57 9.72
CA ASN A 73 5.67 8.16 8.49
C ASN A 73 4.79 7.17 7.73
N ALA A 74 4.02 7.66 6.79
CA ALA A 74 3.09 6.88 5.99
C ALA A 74 3.33 7.08 4.50
N VAL A 75 2.85 6.14 3.69
CA VAL A 75 2.89 6.26 2.23
C VAL A 75 1.96 7.39 1.81
N HIS A 76 2.51 8.33 1.04
CA HIS A 76 1.73 9.44 0.49
C HIS A 76 0.84 8.98 -0.66
N TYR A 77 -0.43 9.38 -0.61
CA TYR A 77 -1.43 9.09 -1.64
C TYR A 77 -1.99 10.37 -2.23
N ASP A 78 -2.02 10.43 -3.57
CA ASP A 78 -2.75 11.42 -4.35
C ASP A 78 -4.02 10.80 -4.94
N LEU A 79 -4.94 11.67 -5.41
CA LEU A 79 -6.06 11.26 -6.25
C LEU A 79 -5.78 11.65 -7.70
N GLU A 80 -6.03 10.74 -8.63
CA GLU A 80 -5.89 10.98 -10.06
C GLU A 80 -7.04 10.34 -10.84
N ASN A 81 -7.51 11.05 -11.88
CA ASN A 81 -8.42 10.43 -12.85
C ASN A 81 -7.59 9.73 -13.92
N TRP A 82 -7.68 8.42 -13.98
CA TRP A 82 -7.00 7.62 -14.96
C TRP A 82 -7.99 6.99 -15.93
N LYS A 83 -7.97 7.42 -17.20
CA LYS A 83 -8.91 6.97 -18.26
C LYS A 83 -10.38 7.00 -17.83
N GLY A 84 -10.78 8.05 -17.12
CA GLY A 84 -12.15 8.21 -16.63
C GLY A 84 -12.46 7.45 -15.34
N ILE A 85 -11.48 6.76 -14.74
CA ILE A 85 -11.62 6.05 -13.46
C ILE A 85 -10.89 6.84 -12.39
N LEU A 86 -11.58 7.13 -11.29
CA LEU A 86 -10.93 7.68 -10.10
C LEU A 86 -10.02 6.62 -9.49
N ALA A 87 -8.78 7.00 -9.22
CA ALA A 87 -7.80 6.14 -8.59
C ALA A 87 -7.01 6.89 -7.50
N SER A 88 -6.64 6.19 -6.45
CA SER A 88 -5.55 6.61 -5.58
C SER A 88 -4.22 6.25 -6.21
N LYS A 89 -3.21 7.08 -5.98
CA LYS A 89 -1.88 6.93 -6.54
C LYS A 89 -0.84 7.10 -5.46
N CYS A 90 0.06 6.13 -5.32
CA CYS A 90 1.22 6.25 -4.44
C CYS A 90 2.51 5.88 -5.18
N LYS A 91 3.61 6.54 -4.80
CA LYS A 91 4.93 6.21 -5.32
C LYS A 91 5.40 4.87 -4.78
N LEU A 92 6.09 4.08 -5.60
CA LEU A 92 6.77 2.88 -5.13
C LEU A 92 7.79 3.28 -4.05
N PHE A 93 7.67 2.66 -2.88
CA PHE A 93 8.52 2.91 -1.71
C PHE A 93 9.59 1.82 -1.51
N THR A 94 9.69 0.87 -2.45
CA THR A 94 10.75 -0.14 -2.50
C THR A 94 11.68 0.13 -3.67
N ASP A 95 12.88 -0.39 -3.63
CA ASP A 95 13.88 -0.30 -4.68
C ASP A 95 14.65 -1.63 -4.80
N ILE A 96 15.82 -1.63 -5.48
CA ILE A 96 16.62 -2.83 -5.69
C ILE A 96 17.23 -3.36 -4.38
N ASP A 97 17.43 -2.48 -3.40
CA ASP A 97 18.08 -2.80 -2.12
C ASP A 97 17.06 -2.97 -0.98
N THR A 98 15.81 -2.53 -1.20
CA THR A 98 14.77 -2.48 -0.17
C THR A 98 13.52 -3.23 -0.60
N SER A 99 13.11 -4.24 0.15
CA SER A 99 11.90 -5.04 -0.11
C SER A 99 10.86 -4.88 0.98
N TYR A 100 9.60 -4.88 0.60
CA TYR A 100 8.50 -5.02 1.54
C TYR A 100 8.25 -6.49 1.86
N ILE A 101 8.35 -6.85 3.13
CA ILE A 101 8.10 -8.21 3.61
C ILE A 101 6.94 -8.16 4.62
N PRO A 102 5.75 -8.66 4.26
CA PRO A 102 4.65 -8.74 5.22
C PRO A 102 5.04 -9.57 6.44
N ILE A 103 4.64 -9.11 7.64
CA ILE A 103 4.98 -9.80 8.90
C ILE A 103 4.54 -11.25 8.92
N GLY A 104 3.47 -11.61 8.20
CA GLY A 104 3.00 -12.99 8.06
C GLY A 104 3.99 -13.95 7.39
N ARG A 105 5.04 -13.44 6.75
CA ARG A 105 6.15 -14.27 6.28
C ARG A 105 7.10 -14.66 7.41
N ILE A 106 7.12 -13.89 8.48
CA ILE A 106 8.04 -14.03 9.62
C ILE A 106 7.27 -14.65 10.81
N VAL A 107 6.17 -14.01 11.22
CA VAL A 107 5.33 -14.44 12.35
C VAL A 107 4.19 -15.30 11.82
N LYS A 108 4.21 -16.60 12.09
CA LYS A 108 3.24 -17.56 11.54
C LYS A 108 1.99 -17.77 12.40
N SER A 109 2.06 -17.40 13.68
CA SER A 109 0.96 -17.60 14.64
C SER A 109 1.11 -16.67 15.84
N GLY A 110 0.12 -16.64 16.73
CA GLY A 110 0.17 -15.85 17.97
C GLY A 110 -0.44 -14.45 17.84
N GLY A 111 -1.00 -14.10 16.68
CA GLY A 111 -1.76 -12.87 16.49
C GLY A 111 -0.94 -11.60 16.71
N LEU A 112 -1.63 -10.51 17.01
CA LEU A 112 -1.02 -9.20 17.24
C LEU A 112 0.05 -9.23 18.36
N LYS A 113 -0.14 -10.03 19.40
CA LYS A 113 0.85 -10.16 20.47
C LYS A 113 2.20 -10.64 19.95
N ALA A 114 2.22 -11.65 19.09
CA ALA A 114 3.45 -12.17 18.50
C ALA A 114 4.11 -11.14 17.56
N CYS A 115 3.32 -10.36 16.84
CA CYS A 115 3.85 -9.24 16.04
C CYS A 115 4.54 -8.20 16.93
N ILE A 116 3.89 -7.75 17.99
CA ILE A 116 4.45 -6.77 18.94
C ILE A 116 5.76 -7.31 19.55
N GLU A 117 5.78 -8.57 19.99
CA GLU A 117 7.01 -9.17 20.54
C GLU A 117 8.12 -9.24 19.48
N TYR A 118 7.81 -9.56 18.23
CA TYR A 118 8.79 -9.52 17.15
C TYR A 118 9.35 -8.10 16.95
N TYR A 119 8.49 -7.08 16.84
CA TYR A 119 8.95 -5.70 16.66
C TYR A 119 9.77 -5.18 17.84
N LYS A 120 9.52 -5.64 19.07
CA LYS A 120 10.40 -5.36 20.22
C LYS A 120 11.83 -5.84 20.00
N THR A 121 12.02 -6.98 19.32
CA THR A 121 13.36 -7.49 19.03
C THR A 121 14.13 -6.63 18.02
N LEU A 122 13.42 -5.85 17.21
CA LEU A 122 14.00 -4.95 16.22
C LEU A 122 14.41 -3.58 16.80
N GLY A 123 14.02 -3.30 18.05
CA GLY A 123 14.36 -2.07 18.75
C GLY A 123 13.16 -1.23 19.15
N THR A 124 13.40 -0.28 20.05
CA THR A 124 12.35 0.57 20.64
C THR A 124 11.64 1.42 19.60
N GLU A 125 12.37 1.95 18.62
CA GLU A 125 11.81 2.77 17.55
C GLU A 125 10.77 2.00 16.74
N ASN A 126 11.08 0.78 16.35
CA ASN A 126 10.16 -0.07 15.59
C ASN A 126 8.91 -0.42 16.42
N LEU A 127 9.09 -0.63 17.73
CA LEU A 127 7.96 -0.84 18.63
C LEU A 127 7.03 0.38 18.72
N GLU A 128 7.59 1.59 18.78
CA GLU A 128 6.78 2.81 18.82
C GLU A 128 6.06 3.05 17.47
N GLN A 129 6.69 2.72 16.36
CA GLN A 129 6.04 2.79 15.04
C GLN A 129 4.83 1.85 14.95
N ILE A 130 4.94 0.61 15.44
CA ILE A 130 3.81 -0.33 15.45
C ILE A 130 2.67 0.17 16.35
N LYS A 131 2.98 0.74 17.51
CA LYS A 131 1.98 1.33 18.41
C LYS A 131 1.27 2.51 17.74
N SER A 132 2.02 3.40 17.11
CA SER A 132 1.47 4.55 16.39
C SER A 132 0.56 4.12 15.25
N MET A 133 0.93 3.08 14.51
CA MET A 133 0.10 2.50 13.46
C MET A 133 -1.21 1.93 14.03
N LEU A 134 -1.19 1.23 15.16
CA LEU A 134 -2.40 0.70 15.80
C LEU A 134 -3.33 1.81 16.33
N VAL A 135 -2.76 2.89 16.85
CA VAL A 135 -3.53 4.09 17.23
C VAL A 135 -4.15 4.73 16.00
N PHE A 136 -3.40 4.84 14.93
CA PHE A 136 -3.90 5.36 13.65
C PHE A 136 -5.05 4.51 13.11
N ASP A 137 -4.92 3.18 13.11
CA ASP A 137 -6.00 2.27 12.71
C ASP A 137 -7.28 2.53 13.50
N ALA A 138 -7.17 2.76 14.81
CA ALA A 138 -8.33 3.09 15.64
C ALA A 138 -8.94 4.45 15.27
N VAL A 139 -8.12 5.46 14.92
CA VAL A 139 -8.58 6.80 14.53
C VAL A 139 -9.35 6.75 13.21
N ILE A 140 -8.87 6.00 12.23
CA ILE A 140 -9.51 5.90 10.90
C ILE A 140 -10.52 4.76 10.78
N TYR A 141 -10.77 4.05 11.88
CA TYR A 141 -11.65 2.88 11.93
C TYR A 141 -11.23 1.79 10.92
N ASN A 142 -9.94 1.46 10.86
CA ASN A 142 -9.42 0.43 9.98
C ASN A 142 -9.61 -0.96 10.62
N GLU A 143 -10.53 -1.73 10.10
CA GLU A 143 -10.80 -3.11 10.54
C GLU A 143 -10.01 -4.18 9.78
N ASP A 144 -9.29 -3.80 8.71
CA ASP A 144 -8.58 -4.73 7.81
C ASP A 144 -7.10 -4.91 8.19
N ARG A 145 -6.74 -4.79 9.47
CA ARG A 145 -5.36 -5.02 9.91
C ARG A 145 -5.11 -6.52 10.11
N HIS A 146 -4.40 -7.12 9.19
CA HIS A 146 -4.00 -8.53 9.22
C HIS A 146 -2.50 -8.69 8.93
N PHE A 147 -1.97 -9.88 9.06
CA PHE A 147 -0.54 -10.18 8.88
C PHE A 147 0.06 -9.84 7.50
N GLY A 148 -0.75 -9.60 6.52
CA GLY A 148 -0.32 -9.11 5.20
C GLY A 148 -0.14 -7.61 5.14
N ASN A 149 -0.66 -6.86 6.13
CA ASN A 149 -0.70 -5.39 6.17
C ASN A 149 0.18 -4.79 7.29
N PHE A 150 1.03 -5.60 7.92
CA PHE A 150 2.07 -5.16 8.85
C PHE A 150 3.41 -5.11 8.15
#